data_8b42519aaa9a92d2ac15a83f72e2cc3a
#
_entry.id   8b42519aaa9a92d2ac15a83f72e2cc3a
#
_cell.length_a   1.000
_cell.length_b   1.000
_cell.length_c   1.000
_cell.angle_alpha   90.00
_cell.angle_beta   90.00
_cell.angle_gamma   90.00
#
_symmetry.space_group_name_H-M   'P 1'
#
loop_
_entity.id
_entity.type
_entity.pdbx_description
1 polymer ?
#
loop_
_entity_poly.entity_id
_entity_poly.type
_entity_poly.pdbx_seq_one_letter_code
_entity_poly.pdbx_strand_id
1 'polypeptide(L)'
;MFKIDNRIEDIKLYGGHILKKKVCEILLDYCDKIQKSFNYAIKHYTDFNVPATYGHVKELVKGVNGYGNKMGEGWLLTGEMLELAESGYENIVCTQPFGCLPNHISGKGMIRKIREINPKANIVAVDYDAGAPRVNQENRIKLMLSIGRENLKAQEEKVEA
;
A
#
# COMPACT_ATOMS: atom_id res chain seq x y z
N MET A 1 9.51 -9.58 -4.94
CA MET A 1 10.37 -8.80 -4.02
C MET A 1 10.00 -9.03 -2.56
N PHE A 2 8.78 -8.75 -2.10
CA PHE A 2 8.33 -8.86 -0.70
C PHE A 2 8.70 -10.18 0.01
N LYS A 3 8.44 -11.34 -0.59
CA LYS A 3 8.79 -12.64 0.02
C LYS A 3 10.28 -12.92 0.10
N ILE A 4 11.04 -12.42 -0.87
CA ILE A 4 12.52 -12.55 -0.89
C ILE A 4 13.12 -11.66 0.22
N ASP A 5 12.66 -10.43 0.35
CA ASP A 5 13.09 -9.49 1.38
C ASP A 5 12.75 -10.00 2.79
N ASN A 6 11.53 -10.48 3.01
CA ASN A 6 11.15 -11.12 4.28
C ASN A 6 12.05 -12.30 4.62
N ARG A 7 12.51 -13.08 3.63
CA ARG A 7 13.46 -14.17 3.86
C ARG A 7 14.84 -13.68 4.29
N ILE A 8 15.30 -12.56 3.73
CA ILE A 8 16.53 -11.90 4.15
C ILE A 8 16.43 -11.43 5.60
N GLU A 9 15.32 -10.77 5.95
CA GLU A 9 15.08 -10.30 7.31
C GLU A 9 14.98 -11.47 8.32
N ASP A 10 14.34 -12.58 7.96
CA ASP A 10 14.30 -13.78 8.79
C ASP A 10 15.69 -14.32 9.09
N ILE A 11 16.55 -14.41 8.06
CA ILE A 11 17.92 -14.90 8.23
C ILE A 11 18.74 -13.95 9.11
N LYS A 12 18.49 -12.64 9.03
CA LYS A 12 19.14 -11.65 9.90
C LYS A 12 18.71 -11.78 11.36
N LEU A 13 17.41 -12.02 11.62
CA LEU A 13 16.84 -12.05 12.97
C LEU A 13 17.05 -13.39 13.68
N TYR A 14 16.87 -14.48 12.97
CA TYR A 14 16.85 -15.83 13.56
C TYR A 14 18.07 -16.67 13.20
N GLY A 15 18.99 -16.13 12.42
CA GLY A 15 20.11 -16.88 11.88
C GLY A 15 19.73 -17.72 10.66
N GLY A 16 20.74 -18.25 9.98
CA GLY A 16 20.54 -19.11 8.81
C GLY A 16 21.78 -19.19 7.92
N HIS A 17 21.64 -19.88 6.81
CA HIS A 17 22.75 -20.06 5.87
C HIS A 17 23.09 -18.76 5.14
N ILE A 18 24.32 -18.28 5.30
CA ILE A 18 24.85 -17.08 4.64
C ILE A 18 24.71 -17.16 3.12
N LEU A 19 24.92 -18.35 2.54
CA LEU A 19 24.75 -18.55 1.09
C LEU A 19 23.31 -18.30 0.63
N LYS A 20 22.31 -18.78 1.39
CA LYS A 20 20.88 -18.51 1.08
C LYS A 20 20.57 -17.02 1.13
N LYS A 21 21.12 -16.32 2.12
CA LYS A 21 20.97 -14.86 2.23
C LYS A 21 21.53 -14.15 0.98
N LYS A 22 22.77 -14.49 0.58
CA LYS A 22 23.40 -13.90 -0.61
C LYS A 22 22.61 -14.17 -1.88
N VAL A 23 22.08 -15.38 -2.07
CA VAL A 23 21.22 -15.70 -3.22
C VAL A 23 19.96 -14.85 -3.21
N CYS A 24 19.31 -14.68 -2.06
CA CYS A 24 18.13 -13.81 -1.94
C CYS A 24 18.47 -12.34 -2.23
N GLU A 25 19.61 -11.84 -1.77
CA GLU A 25 20.07 -10.47 -2.05
C GLU A 25 20.32 -10.25 -3.54
N ILE A 26 20.96 -11.21 -4.24
CA ILE A 26 21.16 -11.14 -5.70
C ILE A 26 19.82 -11.16 -6.44
N LEU A 27 18.88 -12.02 -6.03
CA LEU A 27 17.56 -12.09 -6.63
C LEU A 27 16.77 -10.79 -6.41
N LEU A 28 16.87 -10.18 -5.24
CA LEU A 28 16.21 -8.91 -4.94
C LEU A 28 16.78 -7.79 -5.80
N ASP A 29 18.11 -7.69 -5.92
CA ASP A 29 18.77 -6.71 -6.80
C ASP A 29 18.40 -6.91 -8.28
N TYR A 30 18.30 -8.16 -8.74
CA TYR A 30 17.83 -8.45 -10.09
C TYR A 30 16.38 -8.00 -10.32
N CYS A 31 15.48 -8.26 -9.37
CA CYS A 31 14.10 -7.78 -9.43
C CYS A 31 14.03 -6.24 -9.44
N ASP A 32 14.87 -5.57 -8.64
CA ASP A 32 14.94 -4.10 -8.61
C ASP A 32 15.41 -3.52 -9.95
N LYS A 33 16.38 -4.15 -10.60
CA LYS A 33 16.82 -3.76 -11.96
C LYS A 33 15.70 -3.92 -12.98
N ILE A 34 14.94 -5.00 -12.92
CA ILE A 34 13.77 -5.21 -13.79
C ILE A 34 12.74 -4.11 -13.53
N GLN A 35 12.39 -3.83 -12.27
CA GLN A 35 11.44 -2.77 -11.91
C GLN A 35 11.90 -1.41 -12.45
N LYS A 36 13.18 -1.06 -12.30
CA LYS A 36 13.75 0.18 -12.86
C LYS A 36 13.63 0.25 -14.38
N SER A 37 13.82 -0.87 -15.08
CA SER A 37 13.66 -0.93 -16.54
C SER A 37 12.21 -0.70 -16.95
N PHE A 38 11.23 -1.30 -16.26
CA PHE A 38 9.81 -1.03 -16.49
C PHE A 38 9.45 0.43 -16.18
N ASN A 39 9.91 0.97 -15.06
CA ASN A 39 9.66 2.36 -14.70
C ASN A 39 10.25 3.34 -15.73
N TYR A 40 11.43 3.01 -16.26
CA TYR A 40 12.03 3.78 -17.36
C TYR A 40 11.13 3.75 -18.62
N ALA A 41 10.64 2.57 -18.99
CA ALA A 41 9.77 2.43 -20.17
C ALA A 41 8.44 3.19 -19.97
N ILE A 42 7.80 3.06 -18.82
CA ILE A 42 6.57 3.79 -18.49
C ILE A 42 6.80 5.30 -18.61
N LYS A 43 7.87 5.80 -18.01
CA LYS A 43 8.19 7.23 -18.00
C LYS A 43 8.43 7.83 -19.39
N HIS A 44 9.02 7.06 -20.32
CA HIS A 44 9.47 7.58 -21.60
C HIS A 44 8.54 7.27 -22.78
N TYR A 45 7.69 6.27 -22.64
CA TYR A 45 6.85 5.78 -23.73
C TYR A 45 5.36 5.77 -23.45
N THR A 46 4.93 6.24 -22.27
CA THR A 46 3.52 6.27 -21.90
C THR A 46 3.18 7.53 -21.10
N ASP A 47 1.90 7.85 -21.03
CA ASP A 47 1.35 8.92 -20.18
C ASP A 47 0.94 8.41 -18.80
N PHE A 48 1.28 7.16 -18.44
CA PHE A 48 0.96 6.59 -17.14
C PHE A 48 1.91 7.09 -16.05
N ASN A 49 1.38 7.21 -14.85
CA ASN A 49 2.19 7.49 -13.67
C ASN A 49 3.16 6.34 -13.40
N VAL A 50 4.40 6.69 -13.07
CA VAL A 50 5.43 5.71 -12.74
C VAL A 50 5.17 5.16 -11.35
N PRO A 51 4.99 3.82 -11.19
CA PRO A 51 4.77 3.24 -9.86
C PRO A 51 6.01 3.40 -8.97
N ALA A 52 5.78 3.56 -7.67
CA ALA A 52 6.86 3.62 -6.70
C ALA A 52 7.70 2.33 -6.69
N THR A 53 8.96 2.47 -6.32
CA THR A 53 9.83 1.31 -6.16
C THR A 53 9.51 0.57 -4.87
N TYR A 54 9.77 -0.74 -4.86
CA TYR A 54 9.60 -1.56 -3.64
C TYR A 54 10.38 -0.99 -2.45
N GLY A 55 11.59 -0.49 -2.68
CA GLY A 55 12.41 0.13 -1.64
C GLY A 55 11.75 1.37 -1.04
N HIS A 56 11.14 2.23 -1.86
CA HIS A 56 10.40 3.40 -1.41
C HIS A 56 9.20 3.01 -0.54
N VAL A 57 8.37 2.08 -1.01
CA VAL A 57 7.22 1.57 -0.24
C VAL A 57 7.65 1.00 1.12
N LYS A 58 8.79 0.26 1.16
CA LYS A 58 9.35 -0.27 2.41
C LYS A 58 9.78 0.84 3.38
N GLU A 59 10.40 1.91 2.90
CA GLU A 59 10.78 3.05 3.76
C GLU A 59 9.57 3.79 4.32
N LEU A 60 8.51 3.98 3.54
CA LEU A 60 7.26 4.62 4.00
C LEU A 60 6.61 3.89 5.19
N VAL A 61 6.72 2.58 5.24
CA VAL A 61 6.16 1.76 6.33
C VAL A 61 6.96 1.88 7.62
N LYS A 62 8.21 2.31 7.55
CA LYS A 62 9.12 2.37 8.69
C LYS A 62 8.57 3.26 9.81
N GLY A 63 8.41 2.68 10.99
CA GLY A 63 7.82 3.37 12.15
C GLY A 63 6.28 3.48 12.13
N VAL A 64 5.62 3.02 11.07
CA VAL A 64 4.16 3.00 10.93
C VAL A 64 3.62 1.60 11.21
N ASN A 65 4.14 0.60 10.50
CA ASN A 65 3.80 -0.81 10.69
C ASN A 65 5.10 -1.64 10.77
N GLY A 66 5.14 -2.62 11.65
CA GLY A 66 6.32 -3.46 11.83
C GLY A 66 6.52 -4.44 10.67
N TYR A 67 7.76 -4.59 10.19
CA TYR A 67 8.11 -5.57 9.16
C TYR A 67 7.87 -7.04 9.59
N GLY A 68 7.63 -7.28 10.88
CA GLY A 68 7.17 -8.57 11.39
C GLY A 68 5.77 -8.97 10.92
N ASN A 69 4.94 -8.03 10.50
CA ASN A 69 3.64 -8.27 9.88
C ASN A 69 3.82 -8.71 8.42
N LYS A 70 4.26 -9.95 8.20
CA LYS A 70 4.68 -10.48 6.89
C LYS A 70 3.84 -11.66 6.38
N MET A 71 2.74 -12.00 7.07
CA MET A 71 1.78 -13.00 6.63
C MET A 71 0.92 -12.44 5.49
N GLY A 72 0.69 -13.23 4.46
CA GLY A 72 0.02 -12.73 3.25
C GLY A 72 0.80 -11.58 2.61
N GLU A 73 0.16 -10.46 2.37
CA GLU A 73 0.73 -9.19 1.93
C GLU A 73 1.33 -8.40 3.10
N GLY A 74 0.84 -8.62 4.31
CA GLY A 74 1.38 -8.06 5.54
C GLY A 74 1.52 -6.54 5.51
N TRP A 75 2.69 -6.04 5.93
CA TRP A 75 2.98 -4.61 5.98
C TRP A 75 2.94 -3.91 4.60
N LEU A 76 3.01 -4.67 3.51
CA LEU A 76 2.96 -4.11 2.16
C LEU A 76 1.62 -3.38 1.90
N LEU A 77 0.50 -3.92 2.42
CA LEU A 77 -0.81 -3.26 2.33
C LEU A 77 -0.80 -1.84 2.95
N THR A 78 -0.15 -1.69 4.10
CA THR A 78 0.04 -0.38 4.74
C THR A 78 0.91 0.53 3.85
N GLY A 79 1.99 -0.03 3.30
CA GLY A 79 2.94 0.69 2.46
C GLY A 79 2.33 1.20 1.16
N GLU A 80 1.52 0.39 0.51
CA GLU A 80 0.80 0.78 -0.72
C GLU A 80 -0.21 1.90 -0.47
N MET A 81 -0.95 1.86 0.66
CA MET A 81 -1.86 2.96 1.02
C MET A 81 -1.11 4.26 1.35
N LEU A 82 0.05 4.18 2.01
CA LEU A 82 0.90 5.34 2.28
C LEU A 82 1.46 5.93 0.99
N GLU A 83 1.94 5.09 0.09
CA GLU A 83 2.48 5.48 -1.21
C GLU A 83 1.42 6.17 -2.08
N LEU A 84 0.22 5.59 -2.18
CA LEU A 84 -0.88 6.19 -2.91
C LEU A 84 -1.23 7.58 -2.35
N ALA A 85 -1.29 7.72 -1.02
CA ALA A 85 -1.58 8.99 -0.37
C ALA A 85 -0.46 10.02 -0.61
N GLU A 86 0.82 9.61 -0.59
CA GLU A 86 1.97 10.46 -0.91
C GLU A 86 1.97 10.90 -2.39
N SER A 87 1.59 9.99 -3.28
CA SER A 87 1.49 10.24 -4.74
C SER A 87 0.27 11.10 -5.12
N GLY A 88 -0.52 11.58 -4.13
CA GLY A 88 -1.66 12.47 -4.35
C GLY A 88 -2.99 11.75 -4.62
N TYR A 89 -3.05 10.43 -4.51
CA TYR A 89 -4.29 9.67 -4.58
C TYR A 89 -4.98 9.69 -3.21
N GLU A 90 -5.75 10.74 -2.96
CA GLU A 90 -6.40 10.95 -1.67
C GLU A 90 -7.54 9.93 -1.41
N ASN A 91 -8.24 9.47 -2.45
CA ASN A 91 -9.38 8.56 -2.33
C ASN A 91 -8.95 7.11 -2.59
N ILE A 92 -8.82 6.32 -1.53
CA ILE A 92 -8.26 4.97 -1.58
C ILE A 92 -9.29 3.94 -1.11
N VAL A 93 -9.53 2.91 -1.91
CA VAL A 93 -10.36 1.76 -1.53
C VAL A 93 -9.46 0.60 -1.14
N CYS A 94 -9.46 0.24 0.15
CA CYS A 94 -8.80 -0.95 0.66
C CYS A 94 -9.78 -2.14 0.56
N THR A 95 -9.67 -2.91 -0.51
CA THR A 95 -10.51 -4.11 -0.73
C THR A 95 -9.95 -5.29 0.05
N GLN A 96 -10.83 -6.02 0.71
CA GLN A 96 -10.41 -7.16 1.51
C GLN A 96 -11.42 -8.31 1.47
N PRO A 97 -10.96 -9.59 1.43
CA PRO A 97 -11.82 -10.71 1.68
C PRO A 97 -12.28 -10.67 3.15
N PHE A 98 -13.54 -11.01 3.40
CA PHE A 98 -14.05 -11.13 4.77
C PHE A 98 -13.21 -12.15 5.58
N GLY A 99 -12.83 -11.76 6.79
CA GLY A 99 -12.03 -12.62 7.68
C GLY A 99 -10.55 -12.76 7.31
N CYS A 100 -10.06 -12.05 6.30
CA CYS A 100 -8.63 -12.07 5.96
C CYS A 100 -7.80 -11.31 7.00
N LEU A 101 -7.08 -12.05 7.85
CA LEU A 101 -6.33 -11.49 8.99
C LEU A 101 -5.30 -10.40 8.58
N PRO A 102 -4.42 -10.62 7.58
CA PRO A 102 -3.49 -9.57 7.14
C PRO A 102 -4.19 -8.28 6.71
N ASN A 103 -5.30 -8.40 5.99
CA ASN A 103 -6.07 -7.23 5.54
C ASN A 103 -6.72 -6.49 6.73
N HIS A 104 -7.22 -7.20 7.74
CA HIS A 104 -7.78 -6.57 8.92
C HIS A 104 -6.72 -5.85 9.76
N ILE A 105 -5.52 -6.44 9.91
CA ILE A 105 -4.44 -5.87 10.72
C ILE A 105 -3.70 -4.77 9.96
N SER A 106 -3.09 -5.12 8.81
CA SER A 106 -2.18 -4.24 8.07
C SER A 106 -2.87 -3.38 7.01
N GLY A 107 -4.12 -3.69 6.64
CA GLY A 107 -4.97 -2.87 5.81
C GLY A 107 -5.87 -1.98 6.67
N LYS A 108 -7.06 -2.47 7.00
CA LYS A 108 -8.09 -1.73 7.75
C LYS A 108 -7.62 -1.19 9.10
N GLY A 109 -6.83 -1.97 9.86
CA GLY A 109 -6.32 -1.59 11.17
C GLY A 109 -5.36 -0.39 11.13
N MET A 110 -4.71 -0.15 9.99
CA MET A 110 -3.73 0.93 9.83
C MET A 110 -4.33 2.23 9.27
N ILE A 111 -5.58 2.24 8.81
CA ILE A 111 -6.22 3.41 8.18
C ILE A 111 -6.16 4.65 9.09
N ARG A 112 -6.44 4.50 10.38
CA ARG A 112 -6.35 5.61 11.32
C ARG A 112 -4.94 6.19 11.37
N LYS A 113 -3.93 5.33 11.48
CA LYS A 113 -2.53 5.76 11.55
C LYS A 113 -2.07 6.45 10.27
N ILE A 114 -2.52 5.97 9.11
CA ILE A 114 -2.24 6.59 7.82
C ILE A 114 -2.88 7.98 7.73
N ARG A 115 -4.11 8.16 8.22
CA ARG A 115 -4.78 9.46 8.27
C ARG A 115 -4.12 10.45 9.24
N GLU A 116 -3.49 9.98 10.32
CA GLU A 116 -2.69 10.81 11.22
C GLU A 116 -1.44 11.37 10.52
N ILE A 117 -0.85 10.58 9.60
CA ILE A 117 0.33 10.96 8.82
C ILE A 117 -0.07 11.83 7.61
N ASN A 118 -1.12 11.43 6.91
CA ASN A 118 -1.66 12.13 5.76
C ASN A 118 -3.15 12.44 5.97
N PRO A 119 -3.49 13.62 6.53
CA PRO A 119 -4.88 13.99 6.88
C PRO A 119 -5.83 14.08 5.68
N LYS A 120 -5.30 14.23 4.46
CA LYS A 120 -6.11 14.25 3.23
C LYS A 120 -6.54 12.85 2.77
N ALA A 121 -5.93 11.79 3.30
CA ALA A 121 -6.21 10.43 2.87
C ALA A 121 -7.64 10.00 3.26
N ASN A 122 -8.50 9.89 2.28
CA ASN A 122 -9.88 9.41 2.38
C ASN A 122 -9.91 7.92 2.05
N ILE A 123 -9.59 7.08 3.04
CA ILE A 123 -9.45 5.63 2.87
C ILE A 123 -10.70 4.92 3.40
N VAL A 124 -11.27 4.02 2.61
CA VAL A 124 -12.37 3.15 3.02
C VAL A 124 -11.98 1.69 2.87
N ALA A 125 -12.25 0.89 3.91
CA ALA A 125 -12.13 -0.56 3.83
C ALA A 125 -13.47 -1.16 3.34
N VAL A 126 -13.40 -2.01 2.31
CA VAL A 126 -14.56 -2.70 1.74
C VAL A 126 -14.34 -4.20 1.84
N ASP A 127 -15.15 -4.84 2.67
CA ASP A 127 -15.15 -6.28 2.86
C ASP A 127 -15.94 -6.96 1.74
N TYR A 128 -15.34 -7.97 1.10
CA TYR A 128 -15.97 -8.82 0.09
C TYR A 128 -16.22 -10.21 0.67
N ASP A 129 -17.49 -10.54 0.79
CA ASP A 129 -17.99 -11.84 1.20
C ASP A 129 -19.09 -12.29 0.24
N ALA A 130 -19.10 -13.56 -0.12
CA ALA A 130 -20.13 -14.13 -1.00
C ALA A 130 -21.56 -14.02 -0.43
N GLY A 131 -21.68 -13.99 0.91
CA GLY A 131 -22.95 -13.83 1.62
C GLY A 131 -23.31 -12.39 1.99
N ALA A 132 -22.42 -11.42 1.77
CA ALA A 132 -22.69 -10.04 2.15
C ALA A 132 -23.57 -9.31 1.13
N PRO A 133 -24.58 -8.55 1.58
CA PRO A 133 -25.41 -7.78 0.66
C PRO A 133 -24.57 -6.67 -0.01
N ARG A 134 -24.68 -6.58 -1.32
CA ARG A 134 -24.03 -5.58 -2.17
C ARG A 134 -24.19 -4.14 -1.66
N VAL A 135 -25.31 -3.86 -1.03
CA VAL A 135 -25.65 -2.54 -0.45
C VAL A 135 -24.59 -2.06 0.55
N ASN A 136 -24.03 -2.94 1.36
CA ASN A 136 -23.00 -2.56 2.34
C ASN A 136 -21.71 -2.07 1.65
N GLN A 137 -21.29 -2.74 0.58
CA GLN A 137 -20.14 -2.37 -0.22
C GLN A 137 -20.38 -1.03 -0.93
N GLU A 138 -21.53 -0.89 -1.58
CA GLU A 138 -21.93 0.33 -2.27
C GLU A 138 -22.01 1.52 -1.33
N ASN A 139 -22.59 1.38 -0.14
CA ASN A 139 -22.73 2.46 0.82
C ASN A 139 -21.37 2.96 1.31
N ARG A 140 -20.40 2.08 1.53
CA ARG A 140 -19.03 2.48 1.90
C ARG A 140 -18.35 3.28 0.79
N ILE A 141 -18.48 2.85 -0.46
CA ILE A 141 -17.93 3.55 -1.62
C ILE A 141 -18.64 4.89 -1.81
N LYS A 142 -19.97 4.94 -1.71
CA LYS A 142 -20.76 6.18 -1.81
C LYS A 142 -20.36 7.21 -0.75
N LEU A 143 -20.15 6.75 0.49
CA LEU A 143 -19.66 7.63 1.57
C LEU A 143 -18.28 8.21 1.24
N MET A 144 -17.34 7.38 0.78
CA MET A 144 -16.02 7.86 0.36
C MET A 144 -16.13 8.90 -0.77
N LEU A 145 -16.96 8.64 -1.78
CA LEU A 145 -17.18 9.57 -2.90
C LEU A 145 -17.83 10.88 -2.45
N SER A 146 -18.73 10.84 -1.46
CA SER A 146 -19.34 12.04 -0.88
C SER A 146 -18.27 12.92 -0.21
N ILE A 147 -17.44 12.33 0.64
CA ILE A 147 -16.32 13.03 1.30
C ILE A 147 -15.33 13.57 0.25
N GLY A 148 -14.99 12.78 -0.77
CA GLY A 148 -14.11 13.24 -1.86
C GLY A 148 -14.66 14.45 -2.61
N ARG A 149 -15.97 14.50 -2.88
CA ARG A 149 -16.63 15.65 -3.51
C ARG A 149 -16.64 16.90 -2.63
N GLU A 150 -16.85 16.72 -1.33
CA GLU A 150 -16.78 17.82 -0.36
C GLU A 150 -15.36 18.41 -0.28
N ASN A 151 -14.34 17.55 -0.25
CA ASN A 151 -12.95 17.97 -0.25
C ASN A 151 -12.58 18.76 -1.52
N LEU A 152 -13.04 18.30 -2.70
CA LEU A 152 -12.81 19.00 -3.97
C LEU A 152 -13.44 20.39 -3.96
N LYS A 153 -14.70 20.54 -3.54
CA LYS A 153 -15.37 21.84 -3.44
C LYS A 153 -14.61 22.79 -2.49
N ALA A 154 -14.18 22.29 -1.34
CA ALA A 154 -13.42 23.08 -0.39
C ALA A 154 -12.02 23.49 -0.92
N GLN A 155 -11.46 22.77 -1.86
CA GLN A 155 -10.22 23.14 -2.55
C GLN A 155 -10.48 24.20 -3.62
N GLU A 156 -11.55 24.08 -4.41
CA GLU A 156 -11.95 25.06 -5.42
C GLU A 156 -12.24 26.42 -4.78
N GLU A 157 -13.01 26.47 -3.70
CA GLU A 157 -13.31 27.71 -2.94
C GLU A 157 -12.05 28.39 -2.40
N LYS A 158 -11.00 27.65 -2.06
CA LYS A 158 -9.72 28.22 -1.59
C LYS A 158 -8.83 28.77 -2.71
N VAL A 159 -9.05 28.34 -3.94
CA VAL A 159 -8.30 28.82 -5.11
C VAL A 159 -8.92 30.11 -5.66
N GLU A 160 -10.25 30.30 -5.45
CA GLU A 160 -11.00 31.47 -5.89
C GLU A 160 -10.95 32.65 -4.90
N ALA A 161 -10.49 32.42 -3.66
CA ALA A 161 -10.37 33.43 -2.60
C ALA A 161 -8.96 34.02 -2.49
#